data_537f53866e3d70fc7e9edd6a1f2a4499
#
_entry.id   537f53866e3d70fc7e9edd6a1f2a4499
#
_cell.length_a   1.000
_cell.length_b   1.000
_cell.length_c   1.000
_cell.angle_alpha   90.00
_cell.angle_beta   90.00
_cell.angle_gamma   90.00
#
_symmetry.space_group_name_H-M   'P 1'
#
loop_
_entity.id
_entity.type
_entity.pdbx_description
1 polymer ?
#
loop_
_entity_poly.entity_id
_entity_poly.type
_entity_poly.pdbx_seq_one_letter_code
_entity_poly.pdbx_strand_id
1 'polypeptide(L)'
;ERQSKSKNPFYLQLSHYAVHSNIQATKRSLEKYEKKEKGKIHKNAYFAALTEDLDYSVGILLNKLQEFGIANNTYIIYCSDNGAVPTLPPRRKYKHSYNYPLSRGKWDAKEGGIRIPFIVSGPNIEPNSFSDTPVSLADVLPTIADLAGHSSRRQMKTIDGVTIKKVLYNSGIGKVKRKDKGFYFHVPYINNIAFGRPHSSIITGLYKLIKFHDDDELNLFDLSIDIGEQNNLAMEFPRKAKKLESKMERYFKKHKTVKWRNGIDWKYKSIQEINSFY
;
A
#
# COMPACT_ATOMS: atom_id res chain seq x y z
N GLU A 1 -6.43 24.32 -15.19
CA GLU A 1 -7.01 25.26 -16.15
C GLU A 1 -6.17 25.44 -17.41
N ARG A 2 -4.86 25.86 -17.31
CA ARG A 2 -4.04 26.09 -18.52
C ARG A 2 -3.94 24.83 -19.39
N GLN A 3 -3.76 23.66 -18.80
CA GLN A 3 -3.63 22.40 -19.53
C GLN A 3 -4.96 21.89 -20.09
N SER A 4 -6.10 22.21 -19.46
CA SER A 4 -7.41 21.81 -19.97
C SER A 4 -7.78 22.51 -21.31
N LYS A 5 -7.15 23.65 -21.60
CA LYS A 5 -7.29 24.40 -22.86
C LYS A 5 -6.29 23.93 -23.94
N SER A 6 -5.33 23.08 -23.57
CA SER A 6 -4.32 22.55 -24.49
C SER A 6 -4.84 21.28 -25.19
N LYS A 7 -4.43 21.08 -26.46
CA LYS A 7 -4.64 19.80 -27.16
C LYS A 7 -3.67 18.71 -26.73
N ASN A 8 -2.63 19.06 -25.98
CA ASN A 8 -1.63 18.09 -25.51
C ASN A 8 -2.10 17.37 -24.27
N PRO A 9 -1.87 16.06 -24.15
CA PRO A 9 -2.11 15.33 -22.92
C PRO A 9 -1.20 15.85 -21.80
N PHE A 10 -1.64 15.71 -20.55
CA PHE A 10 -0.84 16.08 -19.38
C PHE A 10 -0.90 14.99 -18.31
N TYR A 11 0.10 14.97 -17.48
CA TYR A 11 0.15 14.18 -16.26
C TYR A 11 0.20 15.12 -15.05
N LEU A 12 -0.64 14.85 -14.06
CA LEU A 12 -0.65 15.55 -12.78
C LEU A 12 -0.51 14.53 -11.65
N GLN A 13 0.50 14.72 -10.80
CA GLN A 13 0.60 14.00 -9.53
C GLN A 13 0.33 15.00 -8.40
N LEU A 14 -0.65 14.66 -7.57
CA LEU A 14 -1.03 15.45 -6.40
C LEU A 14 -0.74 14.61 -5.14
N SER A 15 0.36 14.91 -4.49
CA SER A 15 0.78 14.21 -3.27
C SER A 15 0.26 14.96 -2.04
N HIS A 16 -0.81 14.43 -1.45
CA HIS A 16 -1.36 14.97 -0.20
C HIS A 16 -0.49 14.57 1.00
N TYR A 17 -0.31 15.50 1.94
CA TYR A 17 0.31 15.19 3.23
C TYR A 17 -0.64 14.43 4.16
N ALA A 18 -1.94 14.67 4.04
CA ALA A 18 -2.97 13.93 4.76
C ALA A 18 -2.97 12.44 4.29
N VAL A 19 -3.08 11.51 5.23
CA VAL A 19 -3.41 11.67 6.67
C VAL A 19 -2.18 11.46 7.59
N HIS A 20 -1.01 11.96 7.21
CA HIS A 20 0.23 11.80 7.98
C HIS A 20 0.15 12.59 9.32
N SER A 21 0.98 12.22 10.31
CA SER A 21 1.20 13.03 11.52
C SER A 21 1.97 14.31 11.16
N ASN A 22 1.76 15.46 11.74
CA ASN A 22 0.84 15.82 12.83
C ASN A 22 -0.57 15.95 12.26
N ILE A 23 -1.54 15.29 12.90
CA ILE A 23 -2.93 15.32 12.43
C ILE A 23 -3.51 16.71 12.69
N GLN A 24 -3.73 17.45 11.60
CA GLN A 24 -4.32 18.78 11.61
C GLN A 24 -5.50 18.80 10.64
N ALA A 25 -6.70 18.84 11.17
CA ALA A 25 -7.93 18.96 10.41
C ALA A 25 -8.45 20.40 10.43
N THR A 26 -9.30 20.74 9.47
CA THR A 26 -10.01 22.01 9.50
C THR A 26 -10.94 22.08 10.74
N LYS A 27 -11.16 23.28 11.25
CA LYS A 27 -12.06 23.49 12.39
C LYS A 27 -13.45 22.91 12.13
N ARG A 28 -13.98 23.11 10.92
CA ARG A 28 -15.29 22.59 10.51
C ARG A 28 -15.39 21.08 10.63
N SER A 29 -14.44 20.35 10.05
CA SER A 29 -14.43 18.89 10.05
C SER A 29 -14.19 18.36 11.47
N LEU A 30 -13.32 18.98 12.25
CA LEU A 30 -13.06 18.57 13.62
C LEU A 30 -14.29 18.72 14.50
N GLU A 31 -14.95 19.88 14.50
CA GLU A 31 -16.19 20.11 15.27
C GLU A 31 -17.30 19.12 14.91
N LYS A 32 -17.41 18.73 13.63
CA LYS A 32 -18.35 17.70 13.17
C LYS A 32 -18.08 16.36 13.85
N TYR A 33 -16.82 15.90 13.84
CA TYR A 33 -16.46 14.57 14.37
C TYR A 33 -16.34 14.54 15.90
N GLU A 34 -16.11 15.66 16.56
CA GLU A 34 -16.18 15.75 18.02
C GLU A 34 -17.61 15.59 18.54
N LYS A 35 -18.60 16.14 17.80
CA LYS A 35 -20.03 16.03 18.14
C LYS A 35 -20.65 14.69 17.70
N LYS A 36 -20.04 14.00 16.73
CA LYS A 36 -20.55 12.75 16.21
C LYS A 36 -20.33 11.62 17.22
N GLU A 37 -21.29 10.72 17.32
CA GLU A 37 -21.14 9.49 18.09
C GLU A 37 -19.89 8.71 17.63
N LYS A 38 -19.10 8.29 18.60
CA LYS A 38 -17.85 7.55 18.33
C LYS A 38 -18.16 6.15 17.82
N GLY A 39 -17.46 5.73 16.79
CA GLY A 39 -17.53 4.36 16.28
C GLY A 39 -17.14 3.31 17.33
N LYS A 40 -17.62 2.09 17.16
CA LYS A 40 -17.30 0.98 18.08
C LYS A 40 -15.80 0.64 18.09
N ILE A 41 -15.14 0.75 16.95
CA ILE A 41 -13.72 0.38 16.76
C ILE A 41 -12.85 1.63 16.65
N HIS A 42 -13.13 2.50 15.69
CA HIS A 42 -12.36 3.72 15.44
C HIS A 42 -13.01 4.91 16.14
N LYS A 43 -12.26 5.55 17.05
CA LYS A 43 -12.80 6.59 17.95
C LYS A 43 -12.04 7.91 17.88
N ASN A 44 -11.13 8.07 16.91
CA ASN A 44 -10.31 9.27 16.80
C ASN A 44 -10.95 10.32 15.90
N ALA A 45 -11.51 11.36 16.51
CA ALA A 45 -12.17 12.46 15.80
C ALA A 45 -11.21 13.23 14.88
N TYR A 46 -9.97 13.45 15.30
CA TYR A 46 -8.96 14.16 14.50
C TYR A 46 -8.59 13.40 13.23
N PHE A 47 -8.39 12.08 13.34
CA PHE A 47 -8.09 11.25 12.18
C PHE A 47 -9.26 11.20 11.18
N ALA A 48 -10.48 11.08 11.69
CA ALA A 48 -11.69 11.11 10.88
C ALA A 48 -11.87 12.46 10.16
N ALA A 49 -11.66 13.56 10.89
CA ALA A 49 -11.75 14.91 10.34
C ALA A 49 -10.71 15.15 9.24
N LEU A 50 -9.46 14.77 9.46
CA LEU A 50 -8.41 14.90 8.44
C LEU A 50 -8.67 14.02 7.21
N THR A 51 -9.27 12.84 7.41
CA THR A 51 -9.67 11.96 6.29
C THR A 51 -10.80 12.61 5.47
N GLU A 52 -11.76 13.28 6.12
CA GLU A 52 -12.80 14.05 5.42
C GLU A 52 -12.22 15.24 4.66
N ASP A 53 -11.25 15.94 5.22
CA ASP A 53 -10.59 17.06 4.55
C ASP A 53 -9.82 16.59 3.30
N LEU A 54 -9.21 15.40 3.36
CA LEU A 54 -8.59 14.77 2.20
C LEU A 54 -9.65 14.44 1.12
N ASP A 55 -10.74 13.79 1.51
CA ASP A 55 -11.85 13.46 0.60
C ASP A 55 -12.42 14.71 -0.06
N TYR A 56 -12.66 15.78 0.72
CA TYR A 56 -13.12 17.06 0.21
C TYR A 56 -12.16 17.65 -0.83
N SER A 57 -10.85 17.57 -0.61
CA SER A 57 -9.86 18.09 -1.56
C SER A 57 -9.84 17.28 -2.88
N VAL A 58 -10.05 15.97 -2.81
CA VAL A 58 -10.24 15.13 -4.00
C VAL A 58 -11.52 15.53 -4.74
N GLY A 59 -12.61 15.76 -4.00
CA GLY A 59 -13.88 16.24 -4.56
C GLY A 59 -13.73 17.55 -5.35
N ILE A 60 -12.94 18.52 -4.85
CA ILE A 60 -12.64 19.77 -5.57
C ILE A 60 -11.96 19.45 -6.92
N LEU A 61 -10.99 18.55 -6.94
CA LEU A 61 -10.30 18.16 -8.16
C LEU A 61 -11.28 17.54 -9.18
N LEU A 62 -12.11 16.61 -8.74
CA LEU A 62 -13.10 15.94 -9.59
C LEU A 62 -14.11 16.94 -10.20
N ASN A 63 -14.61 17.87 -9.38
CA ASN A 63 -15.50 18.93 -9.84
C ASN A 63 -14.83 19.84 -10.89
N LYS A 64 -13.54 20.17 -10.73
CA LYS A 64 -12.79 20.96 -11.71
C LYS A 64 -12.58 20.21 -13.04
N LEU A 65 -12.37 18.91 -13.02
CA LEU A 65 -12.29 18.12 -14.26
C LEU A 65 -13.62 18.14 -15.02
N GLN A 66 -14.75 18.09 -14.32
CA GLN A 66 -16.08 18.23 -14.93
C GLN A 66 -16.33 19.62 -15.47
N GLU A 67 -16.06 20.66 -14.66
CA GLU A 67 -16.18 22.08 -15.05
C GLU A 67 -15.39 22.40 -16.33
N PHE A 68 -14.21 21.82 -16.49
CA PHE A 68 -13.38 21.98 -17.67
C PHE A 68 -13.76 21.07 -18.86
N GLY A 69 -14.77 20.21 -18.70
CA GLY A 69 -15.24 19.30 -19.75
C GLY A 69 -14.26 18.19 -20.12
N ILE A 70 -13.28 17.87 -19.24
CA ILE A 70 -12.24 16.88 -19.53
C ILE A 70 -12.36 15.60 -18.68
N ALA A 71 -13.35 15.50 -17.81
CA ALA A 71 -13.53 14.35 -16.92
C ALA A 71 -13.62 13.02 -17.70
N ASN A 72 -14.39 12.99 -18.80
CA ASN A 72 -14.59 11.79 -19.61
C ASN A 72 -13.35 11.38 -20.44
N ASN A 73 -12.30 12.18 -20.44
CA ASN A 73 -11.03 11.93 -21.14
C ASN A 73 -9.84 11.92 -20.15
N THR A 74 -10.11 11.66 -18.88
CA THR A 74 -9.09 11.68 -17.85
C THR A 74 -9.12 10.38 -17.05
N TYR A 75 -7.97 9.70 -16.93
CA TYR A 75 -7.78 8.63 -15.98
C TYR A 75 -7.38 9.19 -14.63
N ILE A 76 -8.00 8.69 -13.57
CA ILE A 76 -7.74 9.09 -12.19
C ILE A 76 -7.31 7.84 -11.44
N ILE A 77 -6.13 7.91 -10.81
CA ILE A 77 -5.61 6.84 -9.95
C ILE A 77 -5.48 7.44 -8.54
N TYR A 78 -6.24 6.91 -7.60
CA TYR A 78 -6.15 7.26 -6.18
C TYR A 78 -5.53 6.09 -5.42
N CYS A 79 -4.47 6.35 -4.67
CA CYS A 79 -3.82 5.35 -3.83
C CYS A 79 -3.11 6.00 -2.63
N SER A 80 -2.86 5.22 -1.59
CA SER A 80 -1.95 5.56 -0.51
C SER A 80 -0.56 4.97 -0.77
N ASP A 81 0.48 5.51 -0.14
CA ASP A 81 1.84 4.98 -0.21
C ASP A 81 2.07 3.79 0.73
N ASN A 82 1.37 3.76 1.85
CA ASN A 82 1.39 2.69 2.86
C ASN A 82 0.10 2.70 3.70
N GLY A 83 -0.07 1.69 4.55
CA GLY A 83 -1.14 1.68 5.53
C GLY A 83 -0.95 2.73 6.63
N ALA A 84 -2.01 3.05 7.35
CA ALA A 84 -1.95 3.99 8.47
C ALA A 84 -0.99 3.48 9.57
N VAL A 85 -0.46 4.41 10.38
CA VAL A 85 0.36 4.01 11.53
C VAL A 85 -0.43 3.10 12.48
N PRO A 86 0.22 2.07 13.06
CA PRO A 86 -0.48 1.13 13.94
C PRO A 86 -0.93 1.76 15.27
N THR A 87 -0.27 2.85 15.66
CA THR A 87 -0.57 3.60 16.89
C THR A 87 -0.40 5.09 16.64
N LEU A 88 -1.33 5.92 17.15
CA LEU A 88 -1.16 7.36 17.11
C LEU A 88 -0.42 7.90 18.33
N PRO A 89 0.32 9.01 18.19
CA PRO A 89 0.93 9.70 19.32
C PRO A 89 -0.12 10.19 20.35
N PRO A 90 0.28 10.26 21.63
CA PRO A 90 1.51 9.71 22.18
C PRO A 90 1.33 8.23 22.56
N ARG A 91 2.02 7.33 21.92
CA ARG A 91 2.26 5.91 22.24
C ARG A 91 1.11 5.12 22.89
N ARG A 92 -0.15 5.44 22.59
CA ARG A 92 -1.29 4.73 23.14
C ARG A 92 -1.44 3.39 22.43
N LYS A 93 -1.42 2.30 23.19
CA LYS A 93 -1.83 0.99 22.70
C LYS A 93 -3.33 1.01 22.47
N TYR A 94 -3.76 1.00 21.22
CA TYR A 94 -5.16 0.77 20.87
C TYR A 94 -5.37 -0.74 20.74
N LYS A 95 -6.54 -1.20 21.17
CA LYS A 95 -6.93 -2.62 21.01
C LYS A 95 -6.94 -3.02 19.53
N HIS A 96 -7.29 -2.10 18.65
CA HIS A 96 -7.29 -2.28 17.20
C HIS A 96 -6.44 -1.19 16.55
N SER A 97 -5.68 -1.57 15.51
CA SER A 97 -4.98 -0.58 14.68
C SER A 97 -5.98 0.27 13.88
N TYR A 98 -5.53 1.40 13.34
CA TYR A 98 -6.35 2.21 12.43
C TYR A 98 -6.67 1.49 11.13
N ASN A 99 -5.99 0.41 10.83
CA ASN A 99 -6.20 -0.41 9.64
C ASN A 99 -7.13 -1.60 9.88
N TYR A 100 -7.69 -1.75 11.09
CA TYR A 100 -8.61 -2.85 11.40
C TYR A 100 -9.72 -2.99 10.34
N PRO A 101 -10.04 -4.21 9.83
CA PRO A 101 -9.65 -5.53 10.34
C PRO A 101 -8.24 -6.00 9.99
N LEU A 102 -7.47 -5.26 9.19
CA LEU A 102 -6.10 -5.60 8.86
C LEU A 102 -5.18 -5.46 10.08
N SER A 103 -4.23 -6.36 10.23
CA SER A 103 -3.31 -6.32 11.35
C SER A 103 -2.17 -5.33 11.13
N ARG A 104 -1.71 -4.69 12.21
CA ARG A 104 -0.57 -3.78 12.21
C ARG A 104 -0.79 -2.52 11.34
N GLY A 105 0.25 -1.99 10.71
CA GLY A 105 0.19 -0.77 9.92
C GLY A 105 1.54 -0.38 9.34
N LYS A 106 1.73 0.89 9.03
CA LYS A 106 2.98 1.44 8.51
C LYS A 106 4.20 0.85 9.23
N TRP A 107 5.28 0.59 8.49
CA TRP A 107 6.53 -0.07 8.90
C TRP A 107 6.43 -1.57 9.14
N ASP A 108 5.32 -2.20 8.76
CA ASP A 108 5.13 -3.63 8.93
C ASP A 108 4.75 -4.26 7.58
N ALA A 109 5.23 -5.47 7.32
CA ALA A 109 4.86 -6.24 6.15
C ALA A 109 3.55 -7.05 6.33
N LYS A 110 2.85 -6.85 7.44
CA LYS A 110 1.48 -7.33 7.62
C LYS A 110 0.48 -6.52 6.79
N GLU A 111 -0.71 -7.07 6.57
CA GLU A 111 -1.71 -6.49 5.66
C GLU A 111 -2.03 -5.03 5.99
N GLY A 112 -2.11 -4.65 7.26
CA GLY A 112 -2.36 -3.26 7.66
C GLY A 112 -1.27 -2.27 7.24
N GLY A 113 -0.05 -2.74 6.97
CA GLY A 113 1.05 -1.89 6.49
C GLY A 113 1.16 -1.79 4.97
N ILE A 114 0.73 -2.83 4.27
CA ILE A 114 0.97 -2.98 2.83
C ILE A 114 -0.29 -2.97 1.96
N ARG A 115 -1.46 -3.31 2.50
CA ARG A 115 -2.74 -3.23 1.79
C ARG A 115 -3.29 -1.81 1.88
N ILE A 116 -3.33 -1.15 0.75
CA ILE A 116 -3.69 0.26 0.63
C ILE A 116 -4.97 0.44 -0.20
N PRO A 117 -5.70 1.55 -0.05
CA PRO A 117 -6.70 1.95 -1.02
C PRO A 117 -6.06 2.08 -2.40
N PHE A 118 -6.71 1.49 -3.42
CA PHE A 118 -6.29 1.62 -4.81
C PHE A 118 -7.54 1.69 -5.69
N ILE A 119 -7.83 2.87 -6.21
CA ILE A 119 -9.04 3.15 -6.98
C ILE A 119 -8.61 3.73 -8.33
N VAL A 120 -9.20 3.21 -9.41
CA VAL A 120 -8.95 3.73 -10.75
C VAL A 120 -10.28 4.01 -11.43
N SER A 121 -10.41 5.18 -12.03
CA SER A 121 -11.53 5.53 -12.89
C SER A 121 -11.04 6.20 -14.17
N GLY A 122 -11.88 6.20 -15.21
CA GLY A 122 -11.58 6.85 -16.48
C GLY A 122 -12.18 6.13 -17.67
N PRO A 123 -11.82 6.54 -18.89
CA PRO A 123 -12.35 5.95 -20.13
C PRO A 123 -12.20 4.43 -20.17
N ASN A 124 -13.25 3.74 -20.60
CA ASN A 124 -13.31 2.27 -20.74
C ASN A 124 -13.10 1.48 -19.43
N ILE A 125 -13.25 2.11 -18.26
CA ILE A 125 -13.26 1.43 -16.98
C ILE A 125 -14.71 1.34 -16.51
N GLU A 126 -15.17 0.11 -16.26
CA GLU A 126 -16.53 -0.15 -15.82
C GLU A 126 -16.79 0.45 -14.43
N PRO A 127 -17.80 1.33 -14.27
CA PRO A 127 -18.18 1.87 -12.97
C PRO A 127 -18.59 0.77 -12.00
N ASN A 128 -18.28 0.97 -10.70
CA ASN A 128 -18.62 0.04 -9.62
C ASN A 128 -18.05 -1.38 -9.80
N SER A 129 -17.00 -1.55 -10.60
CA SER A 129 -16.28 -2.81 -10.71
C SER A 129 -15.29 -3.00 -9.58
N PHE A 130 -15.07 -4.27 -9.19
CA PHE A 130 -14.08 -4.66 -8.17
C PHE A 130 -13.11 -5.67 -8.74
N SER A 131 -11.90 -5.71 -8.19
CA SER A 131 -10.89 -6.68 -8.59
C SER A 131 -10.17 -7.27 -7.38
N ASP A 132 -10.12 -8.59 -7.30
CA ASP A 132 -9.28 -9.33 -6.36
C ASP A 132 -7.87 -9.61 -6.94
N THR A 133 -7.58 -9.10 -8.14
CA THR A 133 -6.26 -9.25 -8.76
C THR A 133 -5.23 -8.44 -7.96
N PRO A 134 -4.21 -9.10 -7.37
CA PRO A 134 -3.21 -8.38 -6.61
C PRO A 134 -2.39 -7.45 -7.49
N VAL A 135 -2.34 -6.17 -7.09
CA VAL A 135 -1.60 -5.09 -7.76
C VAL A 135 -0.66 -4.41 -6.79
N SER A 136 0.27 -3.62 -7.29
CA SER A 136 1.27 -2.90 -6.50
C SER A 136 1.45 -1.49 -7.03
N LEU A 137 1.95 -0.57 -6.20
CA LEU A 137 2.32 0.77 -6.63
C LEU A 137 3.37 0.77 -7.75
N ALA A 138 4.21 -0.27 -7.82
CA ALA A 138 5.13 -0.46 -8.94
C ALA A 138 4.42 -0.58 -10.31
N ASP A 139 3.15 -0.96 -10.32
CA ASP A 139 2.35 -1.12 -11.54
C ASP A 139 1.79 0.21 -12.08
N VAL A 140 1.80 1.26 -11.27
CA VAL A 140 1.22 2.57 -11.63
C VAL A 140 1.92 3.16 -12.86
N LEU A 141 3.25 3.25 -12.84
CA LEU A 141 4.02 3.81 -13.95
C LEU A 141 3.79 3.07 -15.28
N PRO A 142 3.95 1.74 -15.36
CA PRO A 142 3.71 1.03 -16.62
C PRO A 142 2.24 1.06 -17.05
N THR A 143 1.30 1.18 -16.12
CA THR A 143 -0.12 1.34 -16.46
C THR A 143 -0.40 2.71 -17.06
N ILE A 144 0.11 3.78 -16.46
CA ILE A 144 -0.03 5.13 -17.00
C ILE A 144 0.56 5.20 -18.43
N ALA A 145 1.76 4.66 -18.64
CA ALA A 145 2.37 4.63 -19.95
C ALA A 145 1.52 3.89 -20.99
N ASP A 146 0.96 2.72 -20.62
CA ASP A 146 0.11 1.94 -21.50
C ASP A 146 -1.24 2.62 -21.78
N LEU A 147 -1.85 3.29 -20.79
CA LEU A 147 -3.06 4.09 -20.94
C LEU A 147 -2.80 5.30 -21.86
N ALA A 148 -1.61 5.90 -21.80
CA ALA A 148 -1.19 6.99 -22.65
C ALA A 148 -0.76 6.55 -24.08
N GLY A 149 -0.88 5.26 -24.41
CA GLY A 149 -0.53 4.73 -25.75
C GLY A 149 0.96 4.47 -25.94
N HIS A 150 1.79 4.59 -24.91
CA HIS A 150 3.21 4.23 -24.99
C HIS A 150 3.42 2.74 -24.75
N SER A 151 3.98 2.03 -25.74
CA SER A 151 4.38 0.63 -25.54
C SER A 151 5.63 0.56 -24.66
N SER A 152 5.42 0.31 -23.37
CA SER A 152 6.45 0.34 -22.34
C SER A 152 7.54 -0.75 -22.45
N ARG A 153 7.34 -1.77 -23.28
CA ARG A 153 8.22 -2.95 -23.33
C ARG A 153 9.67 -2.67 -23.69
N ARG A 154 9.96 -1.63 -24.50
CA ARG A 154 11.34 -1.30 -24.89
C ARG A 154 12.03 -0.33 -23.93
N GLN A 155 11.29 0.60 -23.36
CA GLN A 155 11.85 1.68 -22.53
C GLN A 155 11.93 1.33 -21.04
N MET A 156 11.17 0.31 -20.60
CA MET A 156 11.01 -0.01 -19.18
C MET A 156 11.53 -1.44 -18.84
N LYS A 157 12.63 -1.89 -19.46
CA LYS A 157 13.20 -3.22 -19.20
C LYS A 157 13.64 -3.44 -17.75
N THR A 158 13.87 -2.36 -17.01
CA THR A 158 14.42 -2.36 -15.64
C THR A 158 13.38 -2.17 -14.56
N ILE A 159 12.09 -1.92 -14.90
CA ILE A 159 11.04 -1.73 -13.89
C ILE A 159 10.45 -3.06 -13.45
N ASP A 160 10.10 -3.16 -12.17
CA ASP A 160 9.53 -4.36 -11.56
C ASP A 160 8.02 -4.47 -11.77
N GLY A 161 7.34 -3.34 -11.97
CA GLY A 161 5.90 -3.29 -12.19
C GLY A 161 5.49 -3.73 -13.59
N VAL A 162 4.21 -4.02 -13.74
CA VAL A 162 3.59 -4.42 -15.01
C VAL A 162 2.27 -3.66 -15.22
N THR A 163 1.89 -3.43 -16.47
CA THR A 163 0.60 -2.78 -16.75
C THR A 163 -0.58 -3.64 -16.31
N ILE A 164 -1.55 -3.01 -15.67
CA ILE A 164 -2.83 -3.63 -15.27
C ILE A 164 -4.00 -3.19 -16.19
N LYS A 165 -3.72 -2.48 -17.30
CA LYS A 165 -4.74 -1.96 -18.23
C LYS A 165 -5.76 -3.03 -18.64
N LYS A 166 -5.30 -4.27 -18.92
CA LYS A 166 -6.21 -5.36 -19.30
C LYS A 166 -7.21 -5.73 -18.19
N VAL A 167 -6.78 -5.67 -16.94
CA VAL A 167 -7.66 -5.92 -15.80
C VAL A 167 -8.65 -4.77 -15.65
N LEU A 168 -8.18 -3.53 -15.78
CA LEU A 168 -9.04 -2.33 -15.71
C LEU A 168 -10.13 -2.32 -16.79
N TYR A 169 -9.80 -2.69 -18.03
CA TYR A 169 -10.72 -2.70 -19.17
C TYR A 169 -11.62 -3.94 -19.24
N ASN A 170 -11.44 -4.90 -18.35
CA ASN A 170 -12.23 -6.11 -18.25
C ASN A 170 -12.95 -6.20 -16.90
N SER A 171 -13.52 -5.08 -16.47
CA SER A 171 -14.34 -4.96 -15.24
C SER A 171 -13.64 -5.53 -13.99
N GLY A 172 -12.31 -5.37 -13.90
CA GLY A 172 -11.52 -5.89 -12.80
C GLY A 172 -11.15 -7.38 -12.89
N ILE A 173 -11.60 -8.08 -13.93
CA ILE A 173 -11.39 -9.53 -14.09
C ILE A 173 -10.09 -9.77 -14.89
N GLY A 174 -9.18 -10.56 -14.31
CA GLY A 174 -7.96 -10.93 -15.02
C GLY A 174 -6.83 -11.40 -14.13
N LYS A 175 -5.68 -11.63 -14.74
CA LYS A 175 -4.45 -12.02 -14.04
C LYS A 175 -3.28 -11.15 -14.52
N VAL A 176 -2.49 -10.69 -13.58
CA VAL A 176 -1.26 -9.94 -13.84
C VAL A 176 -0.08 -10.90 -13.80
N LYS A 177 0.61 -11.07 -14.93
CA LYS A 177 1.79 -11.94 -15.02
C LYS A 177 3.03 -11.18 -14.56
N ARG A 178 3.60 -11.57 -13.42
CA ARG A 178 4.82 -11.01 -12.85
C ARG A 178 6.01 -11.95 -13.01
N LYS A 179 7.18 -11.39 -13.23
CA LYS A 179 8.44 -12.14 -13.40
C LYS A 179 8.72 -13.03 -12.18
N ASP A 180 8.61 -12.51 -10.99
CA ASP A 180 8.98 -13.22 -9.76
C ASP A 180 7.78 -13.91 -9.07
N LYS A 181 6.59 -13.88 -9.69
CA LYS A 181 5.38 -14.63 -9.27
C LYS A 181 5.02 -14.45 -7.79
N GLY A 182 5.14 -13.24 -7.26
CA GLY A 182 4.78 -12.90 -5.88
C GLY A 182 5.12 -11.47 -5.54
N PHE A 183 4.66 -11.03 -4.37
CA PHE A 183 5.05 -9.76 -3.77
C PHE A 183 5.97 -10.04 -2.59
N TYR A 184 7.03 -9.26 -2.48
CA TYR A 184 8.07 -9.43 -1.49
C TYR A 184 8.23 -8.13 -0.73
N PHE A 185 8.22 -8.23 0.59
CA PHE A 185 8.41 -7.09 1.49
C PHE A 185 9.54 -7.43 2.46
N HIS A 186 10.40 -6.46 2.72
CA HIS A 186 11.59 -6.66 3.52
C HIS A 186 11.79 -5.50 4.49
N VAL A 187 11.72 -5.79 5.78
CA VAL A 187 11.83 -4.84 6.89
C VAL A 187 12.91 -5.35 7.85
N PRO A 188 14.20 -5.27 7.45
CA PRO A 188 15.31 -5.90 8.19
C PRO A 188 15.81 -5.04 9.36
N TYR A 189 14.91 -4.45 10.14
CA TYR A 189 15.27 -3.59 11.28
C TYR A 189 14.20 -3.65 12.38
N ILE A 190 14.62 -3.34 13.60
CA ILE A 190 13.71 -3.14 14.73
C ILE A 190 13.12 -1.74 14.63
N ASN A 191 11.80 -1.64 14.72
CA ASN A 191 11.09 -0.37 14.75
C ASN A 191 10.48 -0.13 16.13
N ASN A 192 11.11 0.73 16.92
CA ASN A 192 10.65 1.05 18.27
C ASN A 192 9.37 1.92 18.31
N ILE A 193 9.03 2.61 17.20
CA ILE A 193 7.80 3.42 17.09
C ILE A 193 6.59 2.50 16.87
N ALA A 194 6.74 1.57 15.93
CA ALA A 194 5.69 0.61 15.58
C ALA A 194 5.73 -0.66 16.42
N PHE A 195 6.72 -0.82 17.32
CA PHE A 195 6.99 -2.07 18.02
C PHE A 195 7.13 -3.25 17.05
N GLY A 196 7.81 -2.99 15.93
CA GLY A 196 8.02 -3.95 14.84
C GLY A 196 9.31 -4.74 15.05
N ARG A 197 9.22 -6.06 14.88
CA ARG A 197 10.37 -6.99 14.81
C ARG A 197 10.97 -6.94 13.40
N PRO A 198 12.26 -7.25 13.21
CA PRO A 198 12.84 -7.39 11.88
C PRO A 198 12.21 -8.59 11.16
N HIS A 199 11.63 -8.36 9.99
CA HIS A 199 10.89 -9.40 9.30
C HIS A 199 10.88 -9.22 7.79
N SER A 200 10.50 -10.28 7.11
CA SER A 200 10.23 -10.26 5.67
C SER A 200 8.97 -11.04 5.36
N SER A 201 8.29 -10.70 4.28
CA SER A 201 7.14 -11.46 3.83
C SER A 201 7.11 -11.71 2.33
N ILE A 202 6.42 -12.79 1.96
CA ILE A 202 6.05 -13.12 0.60
C ILE A 202 4.56 -13.39 0.51
N ILE A 203 3.91 -12.78 -0.50
CA ILE A 203 2.54 -13.10 -0.88
C ILE A 203 2.57 -13.83 -2.23
N THR A 204 1.96 -15.00 -2.28
CA THR A 204 1.88 -15.79 -3.51
C THR A 204 0.51 -16.51 -3.57
N GLY A 205 -0.30 -16.19 -4.58
CA GLY A 205 -1.71 -16.57 -4.60
C GLY A 205 -2.42 -15.99 -3.37
N LEU A 206 -3.13 -16.84 -2.64
CA LEU A 206 -3.88 -16.47 -1.44
C LEU A 206 -3.07 -16.59 -0.14
N TYR A 207 -1.84 -17.12 -0.22
CA TYR A 207 -1.02 -17.37 0.96
C TYR A 207 0.04 -16.30 1.16
N LYS A 208 0.21 -15.92 2.43
CA LYS A 208 1.28 -15.04 2.90
C LYS A 208 2.13 -15.76 3.93
N LEU A 209 3.45 -15.70 3.75
CA LEU A 209 4.41 -16.12 4.76
C LEU A 209 5.13 -14.88 5.28
N ILE A 210 5.26 -14.79 6.59
CA ILE A 210 6.13 -13.83 7.28
C ILE A 210 7.22 -14.62 7.98
N LYS A 211 8.49 -14.22 7.79
CA LYS A 211 9.64 -14.71 8.53
C LYS A 211 10.18 -13.61 9.41
N PHE A 212 10.27 -13.84 10.69
CA PHE A 212 10.98 -12.98 11.62
C PHE A 212 12.46 -13.34 11.63
N HIS A 213 13.35 -12.33 11.66
CA HIS A 213 14.79 -12.55 11.53
C HIS A 213 15.52 -12.65 12.85
N ASP A 214 14.88 -12.30 13.94
CA ASP A 214 15.44 -12.34 15.28
C ASP A 214 15.41 -13.74 15.95
N ASP A 215 14.49 -14.62 15.51
CA ASP A 215 14.33 -15.97 16.03
C ASP A 215 13.96 -17.03 14.98
N ASP A 216 13.97 -16.65 13.69
CA ASP A 216 13.57 -17.48 12.54
C ASP A 216 12.11 -18.00 12.59
N GLU A 217 11.25 -17.40 13.40
CA GLU A 217 9.83 -17.73 13.47
C GLU A 217 9.16 -17.55 12.11
N LEU A 218 8.32 -18.52 11.73
CA LEU A 218 7.51 -18.49 10.51
C LEU A 218 6.03 -18.35 10.86
N ASN A 219 5.36 -17.39 10.21
CA ASN A 219 3.93 -17.22 10.29
C ASN A 219 3.34 -17.35 8.88
N LEU A 220 2.44 -18.32 8.69
CA LEU A 220 1.75 -18.58 7.43
C LEU A 220 0.27 -18.24 7.57
N PHE A 221 -0.28 -17.48 6.62
CA PHE A 221 -1.69 -17.09 6.62
C PHE A 221 -2.35 -17.40 5.28
N ASP A 222 -3.63 -17.74 5.32
CA ASP A 222 -4.50 -17.80 4.15
C ASP A 222 -5.33 -16.50 4.11
N LEU A 223 -4.95 -15.57 3.25
CA LEU A 223 -5.57 -14.25 3.18
C LEU A 223 -7.01 -14.29 2.60
N SER A 224 -7.46 -15.41 2.06
CA SER A 224 -8.83 -15.54 1.55
C SER A 224 -9.86 -15.66 2.67
N ILE A 225 -9.44 -16.17 3.84
CA ILE A 225 -10.30 -16.39 5.00
C ILE A 225 -9.81 -15.67 6.26
N ASP A 226 -8.55 -15.24 6.28
CA ASP A 226 -7.91 -14.57 7.43
C ASP A 226 -7.10 -13.35 6.98
N ILE A 227 -7.81 -12.33 6.49
CA ILE A 227 -7.18 -11.07 6.08
C ILE A 227 -6.58 -10.30 7.27
N GLY A 228 -7.02 -10.61 8.48
CA GLY A 228 -6.51 -10.05 9.73
C GLY A 228 -5.25 -10.72 10.26
N GLU A 229 -4.77 -11.80 9.61
CA GLU A 229 -3.54 -12.52 9.98
C GLU A 229 -3.51 -12.96 11.46
N GLN A 230 -4.64 -13.54 11.91
CA GLN A 230 -4.82 -13.96 13.32
C GLN A 230 -4.43 -15.42 13.56
N ASN A 231 -4.51 -16.28 12.54
CA ASN A 231 -4.33 -17.72 12.65
C ASN A 231 -3.07 -18.17 11.92
N ASN A 232 -1.99 -18.45 12.66
CA ASN A 232 -0.74 -18.95 12.09
C ASN A 232 -0.86 -20.43 11.70
N LEU A 233 -0.84 -20.69 10.40
CA LEU A 233 -0.94 -22.02 9.80
C LEU A 233 0.42 -22.71 9.57
N ALA A 234 1.54 -22.14 10.02
CA ALA A 234 2.88 -22.67 9.70
C ALA A 234 3.11 -24.07 10.26
N MET A 235 2.57 -24.38 11.44
CA MET A 235 2.65 -25.71 12.05
C MET A 235 1.71 -26.72 11.39
N GLU A 236 0.56 -26.27 10.88
CA GLU A 236 -0.40 -27.12 10.18
C GLU A 236 0.07 -27.46 8.76
N PHE A 237 0.69 -26.47 8.07
CA PHE A 237 1.19 -26.65 6.70
C PHE A 237 2.69 -26.40 6.57
N PRO A 238 3.55 -27.18 7.28
CA PRO A 238 4.99 -26.92 7.37
C PRO A 238 5.70 -27.01 6.01
N ARG A 239 5.26 -27.92 5.12
CA ARG A 239 5.82 -28.03 3.76
C ARG A 239 5.54 -26.79 2.92
N LYS A 240 4.36 -26.19 3.06
CA LYS A 240 3.99 -24.95 2.36
C LYS A 240 4.80 -23.78 2.89
N ALA A 241 4.91 -23.64 4.21
CA ALA A 241 5.73 -22.61 4.87
C ALA A 241 7.17 -22.65 4.37
N LYS A 242 7.83 -23.82 4.40
CA LYS A 242 9.21 -24.00 3.90
C LYS A 242 9.36 -23.72 2.41
N LYS A 243 8.37 -24.07 1.59
CA LYS A 243 8.37 -23.75 0.15
C LYS A 243 8.35 -22.25 -0.10
N LEU A 244 7.53 -21.51 0.63
CA LEU A 244 7.42 -20.06 0.52
C LEU A 244 8.67 -19.37 1.08
N GLU A 245 9.20 -19.82 2.21
CA GLU A 245 10.47 -19.37 2.76
C GLU A 245 11.61 -19.50 1.74
N SER A 246 11.81 -20.70 1.19
CA SER A 246 12.83 -20.95 0.17
C SER A 246 12.66 -20.10 -1.08
N LYS A 247 11.41 -19.78 -1.46
CA LYS A 247 11.12 -18.89 -2.59
C LYS A 247 11.53 -17.45 -2.26
N MET A 248 11.21 -16.98 -1.06
CA MET A 248 11.54 -15.64 -0.56
C MET A 248 13.06 -15.47 -0.45
N GLU A 249 13.76 -16.42 0.12
CA GLU A 249 15.22 -16.40 0.26
C GLU A 249 15.95 -16.38 -1.10
N ARG A 250 15.47 -17.16 -2.09
CA ARG A 250 16.00 -17.09 -3.46
C ARG A 250 15.81 -15.71 -4.09
N TYR A 251 14.67 -15.07 -3.87
CA TYR A 251 14.40 -13.71 -4.33
C TYR A 251 15.40 -12.73 -3.71
N PHE A 252 15.56 -12.75 -2.40
CA PHE A 252 16.49 -11.86 -1.69
C PHE A 252 17.94 -12.09 -2.07
N LYS A 253 18.37 -13.34 -2.25
CA LYS A 253 19.70 -13.65 -2.76
C LYS A 253 19.92 -13.10 -4.16
N LYS A 254 18.95 -13.26 -5.06
CA LYS A 254 18.99 -12.74 -6.45
C LYS A 254 19.13 -11.21 -6.48
N HIS A 255 18.42 -10.52 -5.59
CA HIS A 255 18.39 -9.05 -5.54
C HIS A 255 19.40 -8.45 -4.55
N LYS A 256 20.26 -9.28 -3.94
CA LYS A 256 21.31 -8.85 -2.99
C LYS A 256 20.73 -7.96 -1.88
N THR A 257 19.54 -8.29 -1.36
CA THR A 257 18.89 -7.49 -0.31
C THR A 257 19.74 -7.44 0.96
N VAL A 258 19.67 -6.32 1.67
CA VAL A 258 20.36 -6.14 2.94
C VAL A 258 19.82 -7.13 3.96
N LYS A 259 20.71 -7.86 4.64
CA LYS A 259 20.33 -8.78 5.71
C LYS A 259 20.19 -8.04 7.02
N TRP A 260 19.20 -8.42 7.80
CA TRP A 260 19.16 -7.98 9.20
C TRP A 260 20.40 -8.48 9.96
N ARG A 261 20.90 -7.63 10.83
CA ARG A 261 21.98 -7.95 11.78
C ARG A 261 21.54 -7.46 13.14
N ASN A 262 21.80 -8.25 14.19
CA ASN A 262 21.50 -7.85 15.57
C ASN A 262 22.10 -6.46 15.88
N GLY A 263 21.34 -5.61 16.55
CA GLY A 263 21.76 -4.24 16.89
C GLY A 263 21.53 -3.18 15.80
N ILE A 264 20.99 -3.52 14.62
CA ILE A 264 20.54 -2.51 13.66
C ILE A 264 19.18 -1.97 14.10
N ASP A 265 19.18 -0.70 14.51
CA ASP A 265 18.00 0.09 14.78
C ASP A 265 18.05 1.37 13.92
N TRP A 266 17.19 1.46 12.93
CA TRP A 266 17.18 2.58 11.99
C TRP A 266 16.89 3.93 12.65
N LYS A 267 16.17 3.94 13.78
CA LYS A 267 15.83 5.17 14.50
C LYS A 267 17.04 5.91 15.05
N TYR A 268 18.10 5.18 15.39
CA TYR A 268 19.32 5.73 15.98
C TYR A 268 20.48 5.82 14.99
N LYS A 269 20.28 5.42 13.74
CA LYS A 269 21.30 5.48 12.69
C LYS A 269 20.95 6.56 11.68
N SER A 270 21.96 7.33 11.28
CA SER A 270 21.82 8.30 10.21
C SER A 270 21.52 7.61 8.86
N ILE A 271 20.91 8.32 7.94
CA ILE A 271 20.71 7.83 6.57
C ILE A 271 22.04 7.46 5.92
N GLN A 272 23.11 8.19 6.22
CA GLN A 272 24.47 7.90 5.74
C GLN A 272 24.99 6.57 6.29
N GLU A 273 24.77 6.28 7.58
CA GLU A 273 25.13 4.98 8.16
C GLU A 273 24.30 3.85 7.56
N ILE A 274 23.01 4.06 7.34
CA ILE A 274 22.16 3.07 6.67
C ILE A 274 22.64 2.85 5.23
N ASN A 275 22.91 3.91 4.48
CA ASN A 275 23.42 3.83 3.10
C ASN A 275 24.82 3.22 3.01
N SER A 276 25.65 3.29 4.06
CA SER A 276 26.94 2.61 4.07
C SER A 276 26.83 1.07 4.12
N PHE A 277 25.64 0.53 4.35
CA PHE A 277 25.34 -0.90 4.26
C PHE A 277 24.80 -1.32 2.87
N TYR A 278 24.55 -0.36 1.97
CA TYR A 278 24.16 -0.57 0.59
C TYR A 278 25.37 -0.46 -0.35
#